data_d4210f64a355d7cfa9f124ce9f456f33
#
_entry.id   d4210f64a355d7cfa9f124ce9f456f33
#
_cell.length_a   1.000
_cell.length_b   1.000
_cell.length_c   1.000
_cell.angle_alpha   90.00
_cell.angle_beta   90.00
_cell.angle_gamma   90.00
#
_symmetry.space_group_name_H-M   'P 1'
#
loop_
_entity.id
_entity.type
_entity.pdbx_description
1 polymer ?
#
loop_
_entity_poly.entity_id
_entity_poly.type
_entity_poly.pdbx_seq_one_letter_code
_entity_poly.pdbx_strand_id
1 'polypeptide(L)'
;MEAIFVGLGDYSPFATPTITITNGPVDEPARGVPAAQLVFPQDFRVADLKYKNPSVVNWHFSVQRQLPGGVIADVGYVGNQSSHNSRGRSINVLRPAQMQALAGRDTRPFLPYRGLGGLFSAEPSSSTSYNSLQVQVSRRFKKGFLINGSYTLAKAIGDAQDRWDSPQDPFDLRSERGYNED
;
A
#
# COMPACT_ATOMS: atom_id res chain seq x y z
N MET A 1 -13.44 -19.17 -15.50
CA MET A 1 -12.48 -18.15 -15.86
C MET A 1 -13.06 -16.79 -15.53
N GLU A 2 -12.43 -16.06 -14.64
CA GLU A 2 -13.01 -14.85 -14.04
C GLU A 2 -12.63 -13.63 -14.87
N ALA A 3 -13.59 -12.72 -15.07
CA ALA A 3 -13.38 -11.49 -15.83
C ALA A 3 -12.49 -10.51 -15.04
N ILE A 4 -11.50 -9.95 -15.69
CA ILE A 4 -10.66 -8.89 -15.14
C ILE A 4 -11.20 -7.56 -15.62
N PHE A 5 -11.63 -6.70 -14.69
CA PHE A 5 -11.98 -5.32 -15.03
C PHE A 5 -10.71 -4.48 -15.14
N VAL A 6 -10.52 -3.91 -16.30
CA VAL A 6 -9.34 -3.10 -16.60
C VAL A 6 -9.76 -1.66 -16.82
N GLY A 7 -9.28 -0.76 -15.97
CA GLY A 7 -9.42 0.67 -16.17
C GLY A 7 -8.18 1.23 -16.88
N LEU A 8 -8.35 1.90 -18.02
CA LEU A 8 -7.30 2.71 -18.61
C LEU A 8 -7.15 3.97 -17.75
N GLY A 9 -6.03 4.05 -17.05
CA GLY A 9 -5.80 5.16 -16.15
C GLY A 9 -5.12 6.32 -16.83
N ASP A 10 -5.92 7.29 -17.29
CA ASP A 10 -5.47 8.66 -17.29
C ASP A 10 -6.50 9.49 -16.51
N TYR A 11 -6.02 10.42 -15.68
CA TYR A 11 -6.85 11.25 -14.79
C TYR A 11 -7.67 12.30 -15.55
N SER A 12 -8.29 11.91 -16.64
CA SER A 12 -9.27 12.78 -17.29
C SER A 12 -10.66 12.46 -16.75
N PRO A 13 -11.41 13.42 -16.17
CA PRO A 13 -12.74 13.18 -15.64
C PRO A 13 -13.81 12.86 -16.70
N PHE A 14 -13.44 12.72 -17.96
CA PHE A 14 -14.38 12.72 -19.07
C PHE A 14 -14.34 11.52 -20.02
N ALA A 15 -13.91 10.38 -19.64
CA ALA A 15 -14.12 9.09 -20.33
C ALA A 15 -12.91 8.16 -20.16
N THR A 16 -12.96 7.36 -19.14
CA THR A 16 -12.10 6.18 -19.07
C THR A 16 -12.83 5.04 -19.78
N PRO A 17 -12.39 4.57 -20.94
CA PRO A 17 -12.99 3.41 -21.56
C PRO A 17 -12.72 2.19 -20.66
N THR A 18 -13.76 1.49 -20.26
CA THR A 18 -13.64 0.21 -19.58
C THR A 18 -13.48 -0.88 -20.62
N ILE A 19 -12.36 -1.56 -20.63
CA ILE A 19 -12.14 -2.72 -21.50
C ILE A 19 -12.35 -3.97 -20.66
N THR A 20 -13.28 -4.82 -21.04
CA THR A 20 -13.47 -6.14 -20.44
C THR A 20 -12.70 -7.16 -21.27
N ILE A 21 -11.66 -7.77 -20.68
CA ILE A 21 -10.90 -8.84 -21.32
C ILE A 21 -11.50 -10.17 -20.88
N THR A 22 -12.26 -10.80 -21.75
CA THR A 22 -12.75 -12.17 -21.59
C THR A 22 -11.99 -13.08 -22.56
N ASN A 23 -11.07 -13.89 -22.04
CA ASN A 23 -10.46 -15.05 -22.73
C ASN A 23 -9.94 -14.87 -24.16
N GLY A 24 -9.25 -13.78 -24.48
CA GLY A 24 -8.70 -13.65 -25.83
C GLY A 24 -8.07 -12.29 -26.07
N PRO A 25 -7.55 -12.06 -27.28
CA PRO A 25 -7.16 -10.73 -27.69
C PRO A 25 -8.37 -9.78 -27.59
N VAL A 26 -8.12 -8.52 -27.29
CA VAL A 26 -9.16 -7.50 -27.18
C VAL A 26 -9.82 -7.33 -28.56
N ASP A 27 -11.01 -7.88 -28.73
CA ASP A 27 -11.70 -7.87 -30.03
C ASP A 27 -12.42 -6.55 -30.31
N GLU A 28 -12.82 -5.81 -29.26
CA GLU A 28 -13.47 -4.50 -29.47
C GLU A 28 -13.04 -3.46 -28.41
N PRO A 29 -12.68 -2.24 -28.83
CA PRO A 29 -12.48 -1.14 -27.91
C PRO A 29 -13.81 -0.72 -27.28
N ALA A 30 -13.77 -0.31 -26.02
CA ALA A 30 -14.94 0.22 -25.33
C ALA A 30 -15.58 1.35 -26.15
N ARG A 31 -16.91 1.40 -26.13
CA ARG A 31 -17.73 2.34 -26.88
C ARG A 31 -17.26 3.77 -26.66
N GLY A 32 -16.77 4.45 -27.70
CA GLY A 32 -16.38 5.85 -27.68
C GLY A 32 -14.91 6.14 -28.06
N VAL A 33 -14.06 5.12 -28.14
CA VAL A 33 -12.67 5.28 -28.62
C VAL A 33 -12.54 4.63 -29.99
N PRO A 34 -12.25 5.39 -31.07
CA PRO A 34 -12.00 4.80 -32.37
C PRO A 34 -10.81 3.82 -32.30
N ALA A 35 -10.97 2.63 -32.90
CA ALA A 35 -9.91 1.62 -32.93
C ALA A 35 -8.56 2.15 -33.46
N ALA A 36 -8.59 3.13 -34.33
CA ALA A 36 -7.41 3.80 -34.86
C ALA A 36 -6.63 4.64 -33.82
N GLN A 37 -7.21 4.91 -32.64
CA GLN A 37 -6.55 5.65 -31.56
C GLN A 37 -5.97 4.73 -30.48
N LEU A 38 -6.21 3.42 -30.56
CA LEU A 38 -5.62 2.45 -29.64
C LEU A 38 -4.22 2.06 -30.11
N VAL A 39 -3.21 2.59 -29.47
CA VAL A 39 -1.81 2.22 -29.73
C VAL A 39 -1.43 1.12 -28.72
N PHE A 40 -1.10 -0.06 -29.23
CA PHE A 40 -0.57 -1.17 -28.41
C PHE A 40 0.96 -1.16 -28.42
N PRO A 41 1.61 -1.63 -27.34
CA PRO A 41 1.05 -2.12 -26.07
C PRO A 41 0.56 -1.00 -25.15
N GLN A 42 -0.57 -1.20 -24.46
CA GLN A 42 -1.10 -0.25 -23.48
C GLN A 42 -0.89 -0.75 -22.05
N ASP A 43 -0.80 0.20 -21.12
CA ASP A 43 -0.69 -0.06 -19.70
C ASP A 43 -2.08 -0.13 -19.07
N PHE A 44 -2.27 -1.08 -18.16
CA PHE A 44 -3.54 -1.29 -17.51
C PHE A 44 -3.40 -1.34 -15.99
N ARG A 45 -4.46 -0.90 -15.31
CA ARG A 45 -4.63 -1.10 -13.88
C ARG A 45 -5.70 -2.16 -13.66
N VAL A 46 -5.36 -3.16 -12.85
CA VAL A 46 -6.23 -4.28 -12.54
C VAL A 46 -6.44 -4.34 -11.02
N ALA A 47 -7.57 -4.87 -10.60
CA ALA A 47 -7.82 -5.15 -9.19
C ALA A 47 -7.91 -6.67 -9.00
N ASP A 48 -7.45 -7.13 -7.82
CA ASP A 48 -7.63 -8.53 -7.45
C ASP A 48 -9.13 -8.81 -7.22
N LEU A 49 -9.64 -9.84 -7.91
CA LEU A 49 -11.04 -10.26 -7.76
C LEU A 49 -11.35 -10.82 -6.37
N LYS A 50 -10.33 -11.30 -5.66
CA LYS A 50 -10.43 -11.77 -4.28
C LYS A 50 -10.01 -10.70 -3.28
N TYR A 51 -10.28 -9.44 -3.61
CA TYR A 51 -9.93 -8.30 -2.76
C TYR A 51 -10.55 -8.45 -1.38
N LYS A 52 -9.70 -8.43 -0.35
CA LYS A 52 -10.12 -8.42 1.05
C LYS A 52 -10.12 -6.99 1.56
N ASN A 53 -11.15 -6.63 2.30
CA ASN A 53 -11.21 -5.33 2.94
C ASN A 53 -10.09 -5.17 3.96
N PRO A 54 -9.46 -3.99 4.03
CA PRO A 54 -8.52 -3.67 5.08
C PRO A 54 -9.16 -3.82 6.46
N SER A 55 -8.41 -4.34 7.40
CA SER A 55 -8.82 -4.43 8.80
C SER A 55 -7.77 -3.77 9.69
N VAL A 56 -8.25 -3.05 10.71
CA VAL A 56 -7.40 -2.36 11.66
C VAL A 56 -7.81 -2.76 13.06
N VAL A 57 -6.84 -3.19 13.86
CA VAL A 57 -7.01 -3.49 15.28
C VAL A 57 -6.21 -2.47 16.08
N ASN A 58 -6.88 -1.80 17.00
CA ASN A 58 -6.27 -0.83 17.90
C ASN A 58 -6.40 -1.35 19.34
N TRP A 59 -5.36 -1.14 20.14
CA TRP A 59 -5.40 -1.41 21.57
C TRP A 59 -4.70 -0.29 22.33
N HIS A 60 -5.22 -0.03 23.50
CA HIS A 60 -4.68 0.96 24.41
C HIS A 60 -4.80 0.47 25.84
N PHE A 61 -3.72 0.62 26.59
CA PHE A 61 -3.69 0.35 28.02
C PHE A 61 -2.92 1.48 28.70
N SER A 62 -3.50 2.10 29.73
CA SER A 62 -2.80 3.13 30.48
C SER A 62 -3.01 2.98 32.00
N VAL A 63 -2.02 3.44 32.74
CA VAL A 63 -2.05 3.51 34.20
C VAL A 63 -1.71 4.92 34.61
N GLN A 64 -2.66 5.57 35.25
CA GLN A 64 -2.48 6.90 35.82
C GLN A 64 -2.38 6.83 37.33
N ARG A 65 -1.38 7.50 37.91
CA ARG A 65 -1.18 7.54 39.36
C ARG A 65 -0.81 8.93 39.82
N GLN A 66 -1.43 9.34 40.93
CA GLN A 66 -1.02 10.54 41.64
C GLN A 66 0.16 10.21 42.58
N LEU A 67 1.24 10.93 42.42
CA LEU A 67 2.46 10.84 43.21
C LEU A 67 2.50 11.89 44.33
N PRO A 68 3.37 11.74 45.32
CA PRO A 68 3.58 12.74 46.34
C PRO A 68 3.92 14.11 45.74
N GLY A 69 3.47 15.19 46.34
CA GLY A 69 3.68 16.55 45.82
C GLY A 69 2.68 17.03 44.75
N GLY A 70 1.61 16.26 44.52
CA GLY A 70 0.55 16.62 43.57
C GLY A 70 0.93 16.43 42.11
N VAL A 71 1.92 15.61 41.83
CA VAL A 71 2.33 15.17 40.51
C VAL A 71 1.41 14.03 40.04
N ILE A 72 0.92 14.10 38.81
CA ILE A 72 0.18 13.03 38.15
C ILE A 72 1.12 12.45 37.08
N ALA A 73 1.36 11.16 37.18
CA ALA A 73 2.07 10.40 36.14
C ALA A 73 1.09 9.49 35.43
N ASP A 74 1.15 9.48 34.12
CA ASP A 74 0.39 8.59 33.24
C ASP A 74 1.37 7.83 32.33
N VAL A 75 1.24 6.52 32.32
CA VAL A 75 2.04 5.64 31.46
C VAL A 75 1.08 4.81 30.63
N GLY A 76 1.11 5.03 29.32
CA GLY A 76 0.24 4.38 28.37
C GLY A 76 1.01 3.55 27.33
N TYR A 77 0.46 2.42 26.95
CA TYR A 77 0.88 1.64 25.80
C TYR A 77 -0.21 1.66 24.75
N VAL A 78 0.15 2.09 23.56
CA VAL A 78 -0.75 2.18 22.41
C VAL A 78 -0.21 1.30 21.30
N GLY A 79 -1.07 0.49 20.73
CA GLY A 79 -0.73 -0.31 19.57
C GLY A 79 -1.80 -0.25 18.50
N ASN A 80 -1.36 -0.41 17.27
CA ASN A 80 -2.18 -0.49 16.08
C ASN A 80 -1.61 -1.56 15.16
N GLN A 81 -2.46 -2.38 14.60
CA GLN A 81 -2.09 -3.31 13.54
C GLN A 81 -3.12 -3.24 12.43
N SER A 82 -2.66 -2.99 11.21
CA SER A 82 -3.48 -3.10 10.02
C SER A 82 -3.05 -4.28 9.17
N SER A 83 -4.00 -4.85 8.45
CA SER A 83 -3.80 -5.95 7.53
C SER A 83 -4.68 -5.78 6.30
N HIS A 84 -4.28 -6.41 5.20
CA HIS A 84 -4.97 -6.32 3.91
C HIS A 84 -5.05 -4.89 3.37
N ASN A 85 -4.07 -4.03 3.69
CA ASN A 85 -3.99 -2.72 3.07
C ASN A 85 -3.71 -2.86 1.57
N SER A 86 -4.27 -1.95 0.79
CA SER A 86 -4.03 -1.93 -0.65
C SER A 86 -2.59 -1.57 -0.96
N ARG A 87 -1.98 -2.35 -1.84
CA ARG A 87 -0.66 -2.09 -2.43
C ARG A 87 -0.76 -2.23 -3.93
N GLY A 88 0.02 -1.44 -4.66
CA GLY A 88 0.21 -1.61 -6.09
C GLY A 88 1.36 -2.56 -6.40
N ARG A 89 1.20 -3.42 -7.39
CA ARG A 89 2.26 -4.30 -7.86
C ARG A 89 2.23 -4.44 -9.38
N SER A 90 3.39 -4.29 -10.01
CA SER A 90 3.54 -4.61 -11.42
C SER A 90 3.57 -6.12 -11.60
N ILE A 91 2.61 -6.67 -12.35
CA ILE A 91 2.48 -8.12 -12.57
C ILE A 91 2.94 -8.57 -13.98
N ASN A 92 3.14 -7.63 -14.91
CA ASN A 92 3.66 -7.94 -16.25
C ASN A 92 5.16 -7.63 -16.33
N VAL A 93 5.92 -8.24 -15.46
CA VAL A 93 7.37 -8.06 -15.36
C VAL A 93 8.09 -9.40 -15.33
N LEU A 94 9.34 -9.40 -15.80
CA LEU A 94 10.22 -10.56 -15.76
C LEU A 94 10.94 -10.64 -14.41
N ARG A 95 11.25 -11.86 -13.98
CA ARG A 95 12.12 -12.05 -12.82
C ARG A 95 13.53 -11.52 -13.09
N PRO A 96 14.27 -11.05 -12.07
CA PRO A 96 15.62 -10.51 -12.25
C PRO A 96 16.55 -11.43 -13.03
N ALA A 97 16.53 -12.73 -12.76
CA ALA A 97 17.35 -13.71 -13.49
C ALA A 97 16.97 -13.80 -14.99
N GLN A 98 15.68 -13.66 -15.33
CA GLN A 98 15.23 -13.64 -16.71
C GLN A 98 15.65 -12.34 -17.42
N MET A 99 15.57 -11.21 -16.72
CA MET A 99 16.04 -9.94 -17.25
C MET A 99 17.54 -9.97 -17.55
N GLN A 100 18.33 -10.56 -16.65
CA GLN A 100 19.77 -10.75 -16.88
C GLN A 100 20.07 -11.62 -18.09
N ALA A 101 19.35 -12.75 -18.23
CA ALA A 101 19.52 -13.66 -19.35
C ALA A 101 19.10 -13.06 -20.71
N LEU A 102 18.26 -12.03 -20.70
CA LEU A 102 17.74 -11.34 -21.88
C LEU A 102 18.39 -9.97 -22.09
N ALA A 103 19.47 -9.66 -21.39
CA ALA A 103 20.15 -8.38 -21.49
C ALA A 103 20.49 -8.03 -22.95
N GLY A 104 20.07 -6.84 -23.40
CA GLY A 104 20.24 -6.37 -24.76
C GLY A 104 19.28 -6.97 -25.82
N ARG A 105 18.28 -7.78 -25.39
CA ARG A 105 17.24 -8.33 -26.28
C ARG A 105 15.89 -7.67 -26.01
N ASP A 106 14.98 -7.78 -26.97
CA ASP A 106 13.58 -7.41 -26.75
C ASP A 106 12.95 -8.36 -25.74
N THR A 107 12.52 -7.81 -24.61
CA THR A 107 11.92 -8.57 -23.49
C THR A 107 10.42 -8.80 -23.64
N ARG A 108 9.75 -8.03 -24.51
CA ARG A 108 8.30 -8.09 -24.70
C ARG A 108 7.75 -9.49 -25.03
N PRO A 109 8.39 -10.32 -25.87
CA PRO A 109 7.90 -11.68 -26.15
C PRO A 109 7.93 -12.63 -24.96
N PHE A 110 8.69 -12.29 -23.91
CA PHE A 110 8.88 -13.13 -22.73
C PHE A 110 8.04 -12.69 -21.54
N LEU A 111 7.33 -11.56 -21.64
CA LEU A 111 6.44 -11.08 -20.60
C LEU A 111 5.32 -12.08 -20.31
N PRO A 112 4.86 -12.19 -19.04
CA PRO A 112 3.76 -13.08 -18.66
C PRO A 112 2.48 -12.82 -19.46
N TYR A 113 2.16 -11.55 -19.71
CA TYR A 113 0.99 -11.12 -20.48
C TYR A 113 1.47 -10.46 -21.79
N ARG A 114 1.62 -11.30 -22.79
CA ARG A 114 2.14 -10.87 -24.11
C ARG A 114 1.15 -9.95 -24.80
N GLY A 115 1.66 -8.93 -25.50
CA GLY A 115 0.85 -7.95 -26.21
C GLY A 115 0.29 -6.83 -25.34
N LEU A 116 0.41 -6.92 -24.03
CA LEU A 116 0.09 -5.85 -23.10
C LEU A 116 1.36 -5.13 -22.66
N GLY A 117 1.21 -3.86 -22.27
CA GLY A 117 2.25 -3.06 -21.64
C GLY A 117 2.39 -3.37 -20.15
N GLY A 118 2.54 -2.34 -19.35
CA GLY A 118 2.54 -2.46 -17.90
C GLY A 118 1.17 -2.91 -17.37
N LEU A 119 1.18 -3.90 -16.48
CA LEU A 119 -0.01 -4.28 -15.71
C LEU A 119 0.24 -3.98 -14.25
N PHE A 120 -0.52 -3.05 -13.70
CA PHE A 120 -0.44 -2.64 -12.31
C PHE A 120 -1.64 -3.17 -11.53
N SER A 121 -1.39 -4.13 -10.64
CA SER A 121 -2.41 -4.77 -9.82
C SER A 121 -2.54 -4.08 -8.48
N ALA A 122 -3.76 -3.72 -8.09
CA ALA A 122 -4.08 -3.32 -6.72
C ALA A 122 -4.44 -4.57 -5.90
N GLU A 123 -3.59 -4.91 -4.94
CA GLU A 123 -3.70 -6.14 -4.13
C GLU A 123 -3.82 -5.80 -2.64
N PRO A 124 -4.65 -6.55 -1.86
CA PRO A 124 -4.77 -6.38 -0.41
C PRO A 124 -3.63 -7.12 0.32
N SER A 125 -2.38 -6.79 0.00
CA SER A 125 -1.20 -7.56 0.40
C SER A 125 -0.28 -6.83 1.38
N SER A 126 -0.61 -5.61 1.79
CA SER A 126 0.19 -4.81 2.73
C SER A 126 -0.32 -4.90 4.16
N SER A 127 0.61 -4.75 5.10
CA SER A 127 0.34 -4.72 6.53
C SER A 127 1.23 -3.70 7.23
N THR A 128 0.69 -3.07 8.29
CA THR A 128 1.46 -2.16 9.13
C THR A 128 1.26 -2.49 10.60
N SER A 129 2.24 -2.21 11.42
CA SER A 129 2.15 -2.30 12.87
C SER A 129 2.81 -1.10 13.51
N TYR A 130 2.10 -0.51 14.47
CA TYR A 130 2.58 0.59 15.28
C TYR A 130 2.50 0.22 16.75
N ASN A 131 3.54 0.49 17.51
CA ASN A 131 3.58 0.28 18.95
C ASN A 131 4.27 1.48 19.58
N SER A 132 3.68 2.02 20.65
CA SER A 132 4.27 3.15 21.36
C SER A 132 4.08 3.03 22.87
N LEU A 133 5.11 3.42 23.61
CA LEU A 133 5.07 3.71 25.02
C LEU A 133 4.98 5.23 25.19
N GLN A 134 3.95 5.69 25.88
CA GLN A 134 3.70 7.11 26.12
C GLN A 134 3.80 7.36 27.62
N VAL A 135 4.57 8.35 28.01
CA VAL A 135 4.71 8.78 29.41
C VAL A 135 4.36 10.24 29.50
N GLN A 136 3.41 10.57 30.33
CA GLN A 136 3.03 11.95 30.62
C GLN A 136 3.16 12.22 32.10
N VAL A 137 3.79 13.36 32.45
CA VAL A 137 3.92 13.84 33.82
C VAL A 137 3.37 15.25 33.88
N SER A 138 2.42 15.47 34.75
CA SER A 138 1.82 16.78 34.97
C SER A 138 1.74 17.10 36.44
N ARG A 139 1.96 18.38 36.78
CA ARG A 139 1.75 18.91 38.11
C ARG A 139 0.93 20.17 38.03
N ARG A 140 -0.20 20.16 38.70
CA ARG A 140 -1.04 21.38 38.77
C ARG A 140 -0.33 22.50 39.49
N PHE A 141 -0.62 23.72 39.09
CA PHE A 141 -0.06 24.96 39.66
C PHE A 141 -0.25 24.98 41.19
N LYS A 142 0.84 24.85 41.91
CA LYS A 142 0.89 25.01 43.37
C LYS A 142 2.19 25.68 43.74
N LYS A 143 2.11 26.78 44.50
CA LYS A 143 3.26 27.59 44.94
C LYS A 143 4.10 28.15 43.78
N GLY A 144 3.49 28.57 42.68
CA GLY A 144 4.18 29.20 41.56
C GLY A 144 4.76 28.29 40.48
N PHE A 145 4.60 26.96 40.59
CA PHE A 145 5.16 26.00 39.62
C PHE A 145 4.08 25.20 38.90
N LEU A 146 4.15 25.18 37.57
CA LEU A 146 3.44 24.28 36.71
C LEU A 146 4.48 23.41 35.97
N ILE A 147 4.32 22.09 35.98
CA ILE A 147 5.16 21.15 35.24
C ILE A 147 4.25 20.36 34.32
N ASN A 148 4.60 20.30 33.06
CA ASN A 148 3.98 19.40 32.11
C ASN A 148 5.08 18.88 31.18
N GLY A 149 5.20 17.55 31.10
CA GLY A 149 6.18 16.88 30.27
C GLY A 149 5.57 15.63 29.68
N SER A 150 5.91 15.35 28.41
CA SER A 150 5.50 14.13 27.73
C SER A 150 6.69 13.53 27.00
N TYR A 151 6.71 12.20 26.94
CA TYR A 151 7.69 11.43 26.21
C TYR A 151 7.00 10.28 25.49
N THR A 152 7.31 10.07 24.21
CA THR A 152 6.78 8.97 23.43
C THR A 152 7.93 8.21 22.79
N LEU A 153 7.99 6.92 23.06
CA LEU A 153 8.85 5.98 22.34
C LEU A 153 7.97 5.14 21.43
N ALA A 154 8.14 5.30 20.13
CA ALA A 154 7.29 4.63 19.14
C ALA A 154 8.11 3.84 18.12
N LYS A 155 7.47 2.80 17.58
CA LYS A 155 8.00 1.99 16.48
C LYS A 155 6.88 1.70 15.49
N ALA A 156 7.06 2.16 14.25
CA ALA A 156 6.20 1.85 13.13
C ALA A 156 6.94 0.91 12.15
N ILE A 157 6.30 -0.16 11.74
CA ILE A 157 6.84 -1.10 10.76
C ILE A 157 5.74 -1.38 9.75
N GLY A 158 6.07 -1.25 8.47
CA GLY A 158 5.18 -1.55 7.37
C GLY A 158 5.92 -2.18 6.21
N ASP A 159 5.17 -2.62 5.23
CA ASP A 159 5.67 -3.18 3.98
C ASP A 159 5.21 -2.39 2.74
N ALA A 160 4.47 -1.29 2.95
CA ALA A 160 4.17 -0.26 1.97
C ALA A 160 3.78 1.03 2.70
N GLN A 161 4.17 2.19 2.17
CA GLN A 161 3.84 3.50 2.72
C GLN A 161 2.54 4.04 2.13
N ASP A 162 2.27 3.77 0.86
CA ASP A 162 1.07 4.18 0.15
C ASP A 162 0.44 3.00 -0.62
N ARG A 163 -0.83 3.14 -0.94
CA ARG A 163 -1.59 2.20 -1.78
C ARG A 163 -1.06 2.07 -3.22
N TRP A 164 -0.27 3.02 -3.67
CA TRP A 164 0.36 3.02 -5.00
C TRP A 164 1.84 2.68 -4.96
N ASP A 165 2.35 2.40 -3.78
CA ASP A 165 3.75 2.05 -3.59
C ASP A 165 4.06 0.71 -4.25
N SER A 166 4.99 0.76 -5.19
CA SER A 166 5.42 -0.45 -5.91
C SER A 166 6.61 -1.06 -5.19
N PRO A 167 6.57 -2.36 -4.88
CA PRO A 167 7.69 -3.04 -4.26
C PRO A 167 8.92 -3.01 -5.17
N GLN A 168 10.10 -2.97 -4.59
CA GLN A 168 11.37 -3.08 -5.32
C GLN A 168 11.46 -4.42 -6.04
N ASP A 169 11.06 -5.50 -5.37
CA ASP A 169 10.90 -6.82 -5.98
C ASP A 169 9.43 -7.25 -5.97
N PRO A 170 8.74 -7.22 -7.12
CA PRO A 170 7.37 -7.69 -7.22
C PRO A 170 7.17 -9.18 -6.89
N PHE A 171 8.25 -9.95 -6.78
CA PHE A 171 8.23 -11.39 -6.49
C PHE A 171 8.55 -11.71 -5.03
N ASP A 172 9.11 -10.75 -4.27
CA ASP A 172 9.38 -10.90 -2.83
C ASP A 172 8.85 -9.70 -2.02
N LEU A 173 7.57 -9.72 -1.74
CA LEU A 173 6.91 -8.65 -0.97
C LEU A 173 7.33 -8.61 0.51
N ARG A 174 8.00 -9.66 1.02
CA ARG A 174 8.42 -9.72 2.42
C ARG A 174 9.69 -8.92 2.68
N SER A 175 10.52 -8.77 1.66
CA SER A 175 11.75 -7.96 1.74
C SER A 175 11.47 -6.48 1.93
N GLU A 176 10.26 -6.02 1.57
CA GLU A 176 9.85 -4.62 1.72
C GLU A 176 9.54 -4.20 3.16
N ARG A 177 9.49 -5.18 4.10
CA ARG A 177 9.11 -4.87 5.48
C ARG A 177 10.22 -4.13 6.20
N GLY A 178 9.98 -2.88 6.51
CA GLY A 178 10.94 -1.97 7.14
C GLY A 178 10.28 -0.98 8.10
N TYR A 179 11.08 -0.07 8.62
CA TYR A 179 10.57 1.07 9.37
C TYR A 179 9.82 2.00 8.41
N ASN A 180 8.63 2.41 8.82
CA ASN A 180 7.96 3.53 8.17
C ASN A 180 8.62 4.82 8.65
N GLU A 181 9.20 5.56 7.73
CA GLU A 181 9.64 6.92 7.98
C GLU A 181 8.42 7.84 7.90
N ASP A 182 8.21 8.63 8.94
CA ASP A 182 7.19 9.70 8.99
C ASP A 182 7.69 10.94 8.23
#